data_3de7144549aa02d55d6b083c70fde483
#
_entry.id   3de7144549aa02d55d6b083c70fde483
#
_cell.length_a   1.000
_cell.length_b   1.000
_cell.length_c   1.000
_cell.angle_alpha   90.00
_cell.angle_beta   90.00
_cell.angle_gamma   90.00
#
_symmetry.space_group_name_H-M   'P 1'
#
loop_
_entity.id
_entity.type
_entity.pdbx_description
1 polymer ?
#
loop_
_entity_poly.entity_id
_entity_poly.type
_entity_poly.pdbx_seq_one_letter_code
_entity_poly.pdbx_strand_id
1 'polypeptide(L)'
;MTTHAFALTPLDLLFFRDGRPFEAAAQVRSGLPQPQTVAGAVRSWLLARAGCDFPALAENIKRGASFGEACAAQGEKIAAIGRLHFRGPWFSLDGKSPLLPAPATLRRKKHGDDTHFVRLDPLQKPLPGWRSEHGLQPLWYRGNDHLEAVAGYLTLDGMAEFLRGDVPPPEALVTAGALYAEDRRSSVAISPQHLTALEGQIFSVGFLALRPNVSLLLEVAAPAGMSFPEQGIIRLGGEARQVHLRALPNSIAWPRPTPREGRKLFILTTPAVFADGWKPSALSPRAAAVPAPTPVSGWDMARGGPKPTRFAVQAGAVYFVNDTTAASAEAFRDGEDTAVGAGHTLEGVWNYV
;
A
#
# COMPACT_ATOMS: atom_id res chain seq x y z
N MET A 1 0.15 16.60 15.50
CA MET A 1 0.79 16.39 14.19
C MET A 1 -0.04 17.04 13.09
N THR A 2 0.60 17.61 12.07
CA THR A 2 -0.07 18.18 10.88
C THR A 2 0.12 17.22 9.72
N THR A 3 -0.93 16.97 8.93
CA THR A 3 -0.86 16.07 7.76
C THR A 3 -0.65 16.88 6.49
N HIS A 4 0.33 16.49 5.70
CA HIS A 4 0.66 17.05 4.39
C HIS A 4 0.50 15.97 3.32
N ALA A 5 -0.03 16.31 2.16
CA ALA A 5 -0.19 15.38 1.05
C ALA A 5 0.78 15.73 -0.09
N PHE A 6 1.23 14.71 -0.79
CA PHE A 6 2.17 14.84 -1.90
C PHE A 6 1.74 13.96 -3.08
N ALA A 7 1.99 14.46 -4.28
CA ALA A 7 1.91 13.70 -5.51
C ALA A 7 3.32 13.40 -6.03
N LEU A 8 3.56 12.16 -6.44
CA LEU A 8 4.81 11.70 -7.03
C LEU A 8 4.53 11.28 -8.47
N THR A 9 5.09 11.99 -9.42
CA THR A 9 4.95 11.72 -10.85
C THR A 9 6.27 11.17 -11.38
N PRO A 10 6.31 9.94 -11.91
CA PRO A 10 7.53 9.40 -12.49
C PRO A 10 8.05 10.24 -13.64
N LEU A 11 9.37 10.42 -13.70
CA LEU A 11 10.03 11.05 -14.85
C LEU A 11 10.29 10.06 -15.98
N ASP A 12 10.32 8.77 -15.65
CA ASP A 12 10.51 7.62 -16.55
C ASP A 12 9.88 6.38 -15.88
N LEU A 13 10.25 5.20 -16.34
CA LEU A 13 9.84 3.91 -15.78
C LEU A 13 10.27 3.78 -14.32
N LEU A 14 9.50 3.05 -13.54
CA LEU A 14 9.83 2.69 -12.16
C LEU A 14 10.26 1.22 -12.08
N PHE A 15 11.04 0.90 -11.03
CA PHE A 15 11.49 -0.45 -10.78
C PHE A 15 11.49 -0.76 -9.28
N PHE A 16 10.64 -1.69 -8.89
CA PHE A 16 10.50 -2.15 -7.50
C PHE A 16 10.81 -3.65 -7.44
N ARG A 17 12.04 -3.98 -7.05
CA ARG A 17 12.46 -5.37 -6.86
C ARG A 17 12.00 -5.91 -5.52
N ASP A 18 11.76 -7.21 -5.51
CA ASP A 18 11.85 -7.99 -4.28
C ASP A 18 13.34 -8.14 -3.85
N GLY A 19 13.57 -8.66 -2.66
CA GLY A 19 14.93 -8.82 -2.13
C GLY A 19 15.75 -9.99 -2.73
N ARG A 20 15.27 -10.66 -3.79
CA ARG A 20 15.93 -11.81 -4.37
C ARG A 20 17.21 -11.42 -5.12
N PRO A 21 18.28 -12.26 -5.06
CA PRO A 21 19.48 -12.05 -5.87
C PRO A 21 19.13 -12.01 -7.37
N PHE A 22 19.90 -11.22 -8.11
CA PHE A 22 19.81 -11.18 -9.56
C PHE A 22 20.79 -12.21 -10.13
N GLU A 23 20.26 -13.26 -10.74
CA GLU A 23 21.06 -14.31 -11.36
C GLU A 23 21.07 -14.14 -12.88
N ALA A 24 22.14 -14.64 -13.53
CA ALA A 24 22.23 -14.69 -14.99
C ALA A 24 21.05 -15.49 -15.58
N ALA A 25 20.52 -15.04 -16.72
CA ALA A 25 19.33 -15.58 -17.38
C ALA A 25 18.00 -15.40 -16.61
N ALA A 26 17.96 -14.57 -15.54
CA ALA A 26 16.75 -14.33 -14.79
C ALA A 26 15.77 -13.42 -15.53
N GLN A 27 14.48 -13.71 -15.39
CA GLN A 27 13.40 -12.78 -15.71
C GLN A 27 12.97 -12.07 -14.43
N VAL A 28 13.28 -10.78 -14.34
CA VAL A 28 12.90 -9.97 -13.19
C VAL A 28 11.79 -9.01 -13.58
N ARG A 29 10.76 -8.94 -12.76
CA ARG A 29 9.61 -8.02 -12.94
C ARG A 29 9.55 -7.03 -11.80
N SER A 30 9.20 -5.81 -12.13
CA SER A 30 8.85 -4.83 -11.11
C SER A 30 7.56 -5.22 -10.40
N GLY A 31 7.58 -5.15 -9.08
CA GLY A 31 6.36 -5.11 -8.29
C GLY A 31 5.70 -3.73 -8.31
N LEU A 32 4.66 -3.57 -7.50
CA LEU A 32 4.06 -2.26 -7.22
C LEU A 32 4.83 -1.54 -6.10
N PRO A 33 4.74 -0.20 -6.03
CA PRO A 33 5.40 0.58 -4.99
C PRO A 33 4.90 0.19 -3.60
N GLN A 34 5.82 -0.25 -2.76
CA GLN A 34 5.51 -0.62 -1.37
C GLN A 34 5.59 0.61 -0.46
N PRO A 35 4.76 0.69 0.60
CA PRO A 35 4.77 1.80 1.55
C PRO A 35 6.16 2.15 2.06
N GLN A 36 6.91 1.15 2.54
CA GLN A 36 8.27 1.33 3.05
C GLN A 36 9.26 1.91 2.04
N THR A 37 9.12 1.57 0.74
CA THR A 37 10.00 2.07 -0.31
C THR A 37 9.73 3.55 -0.59
N VAL A 38 8.46 3.94 -0.65
CA VAL A 38 8.07 5.34 -0.88
C VAL A 38 8.42 6.21 0.32
N ALA A 39 8.11 5.76 1.52
CA ALA A 39 8.49 6.46 2.76
C ALA A 39 10.01 6.62 2.88
N GLY A 40 10.77 5.56 2.56
CA GLY A 40 12.23 5.60 2.55
C GLY A 40 12.80 6.61 1.57
N ALA A 41 12.24 6.69 0.35
CA ALA A 41 12.65 7.66 -0.66
C ALA A 41 12.45 9.11 -0.18
N VAL A 42 11.27 9.43 0.36
CA VAL A 42 10.96 10.76 0.88
C VAL A 42 11.82 11.10 2.10
N ARG A 43 11.96 10.17 3.06
CA ARG A 43 12.84 10.36 4.22
C ARG A 43 14.29 10.64 3.81
N SER A 44 14.85 9.82 2.92
CA SER A 44 16.24 10.00 2.45
C SER A 44 16.45 11.35 1.79
N TRP A 45 15.50 11.81 0.99
CA TRP A 45 15.55 13.12 0.36
C TRP A 45 15.50 14.26 1.38
N LEU A 46 14.61 14.18 2.38
CA LEU A 46 14.52 15.17 3.46
C LEU A 46 15.77 15.19 4.33
N LEU A 47 16.30 14.01 4.68
CA LEU A 47 17.54 13.87 5.47
C LEU A 47 18.74 14.48 4.74
N ALA A 48 18.89 14.22 3.43
CA ALA A 48 19.95 14.82 2.63
C ALA A 48 19.88 16.35 2.64
N ARG A 49 18.68 16.91 2.48
CA ARG A 49 18.45 18.37 2.53
C ARG A 49 18.68 18.98 3.92
N ALA A 50 18.51 18.19 4.96
CA ALA A 50 18.76 18.61 6.34
C ALA A 50 20.24 18.50 6.74
N GLY A 51 21.11 17.96 5.88
CA GLY A 51 22.54 17.78 6.14
C GLY A 51 22.84 16.54 6.98
N CYS A 52 22.02 15.47 6.88
CA CYS A 52 22.24 14.22 7.60
C CYS A 52 23.57 13.57 7.21
N ASP A 53 24.36 13.15 8.21
CA ASP A 53 25.49 12.24 8.03
C ASP A 53 24.98 10.81 7.90
N PHE A 54 24.82 10.34 6.65
CA PHE A 54 24.33 8.99 6.37
C PHE A 54 25.26 7.87 6.85
N PRO A 55 26.60 7.96 6.73
CA PRO A 55 27.52 7.03 7.37
C PRO A 55 27.29 6.88 8.86
N ALA A 56 27.24 7.98 9.61
CA ALA A 56 26.99 7.95 11.04
C ALA A 56 25.58 7.40 11.38
N LEU A 57 24.56 7.76 10.61
CA LEU A 57 23.21 7.21 10.74
C LEU A 57 23.22 5.68 10.58
N ALA A 58 23.86 5.19 9.52
CA ALA A 58 23.95 3.76 9.24
C ALA A 58 24.70 3.01 10.34
N GLU A 59 25.80 3.59 10.84
CA GLU A 59 26.60 2.97 11.91
C GLU A 59 25.78 2.85 13.22
N ASN A 60 25.02 3.88 13.59
CA ASN A 60 24.15 3.80 14.77
C ASN A 60 23.09 2.71 14.62
N ILE A 61 22.48 2.59 13.44
CA ILE A 61 21.50 1.50 13.17
C ILE A 61 22.15 0.13 13.22
N LYS A 62 23.37 -0.03 12.70
CA LYS A 62 24.12 -1.30 12.78
C LYS A 62 24.43 -1.69 14.23
N ARG A 63 24.66 -0.72 15.12
CA ARG A 63 24.87 -0.91 16.55
C ARG A 63 23.59 -1.20 17.33
N GLY A 64 22.43 -1.22 16.67
CA GLY A 64 21.16 -1.59 17.27
C GLY A 64 20.24 -0.43 17.63
N ALA A 65 20.61 0.81 17.33
CA ALA A 65 19.71 1.94 17.50
C ALA A 65 18.52 1.83 16.51
N SER A 66 17.34 2.19 16.97
CA SER A 66 16.19 2.40 16.09
C SER A 66 16.47 3.57 15.13
N PHE A 67 15.73 3.63 14.03
CA PHE A 67 15.84 4.74 13.07
C PHE A 67 15.59 6.11 13.74
N GLY A 68 14.60 6.18 14.65
CA GLY A 68 14.29 7.39 15.38
C GLY A 68 15.43 7.86 16.29
N GLU A 69 16.04 6.93 17.05
CA GLU A 69 17.19 7.21 17.92
C GLU A 69 18.41 7.63 17.12
N ALA A 70 18.70 6.95 16.01
CA ALA A 70 19.81 7.30 15.13
C ALA A 70 19.64 8.67 14.50
N CYS A 71 18.41 9.09 14.15
CA CYS A 71 18.10 10.45 13.73
C CYS A 71 18.25 11.46 14.88
N ALA A 72 17.79 11.15 16.08
CA ALA A 72 17.85 12.04 17.23
C ALA A 72 19.31 12.34 17.64
N ALA A 73 20.23 11.41 17.45
CA ALA A 73 21.65 11.59 17.70
C ALA A 73 22.31 12.67 16.81
N GLN A 74 21.65 13.09 15.71
CA GLN A 74 22.17 14.09 14.78
C GLN A 74 21.50 15.47 14.89
N GLY A 75 20.74 15.70 15.96
CA GLY A 75 20.11 16.98 16.26
C GLY A 75 18.65 17.07 15.85
N GLU A 76 17.97 18.12 16.34
CA GLU A 76 16.50 18.22 16.31
C GLU A 76 15.91 18.22 14.88
N LYS A 77 16.59 18.83 13.92
CA LYS A 77 16.17 18.85 12.52
C LYS A 77 16.07 17.46 11.93
N ILE A 78 17.06 16.61 12.18
CA ILE A 78 17.13 15.22 11.73
C ILE A 78 16.14 14.36 12.55
N ALA A 79 16.06 14.58 13.85
CA ALA A 79 15.11 13.94 14.74
C ALA A 79 13.65 14.14 14.30
N ALA A 80 13.29 15.35 13.87
CA ALA A 80 11.95 15.65 13.35
C ALA A 80 11.59 14.80 12.13
N ILE A 81 12.56 14.53 11.22
CA ILE A 81 12.37 13.66 10.07
C ILE A 81 12.22 12.19 10.51
N GLY A 82 12.94 11.78 11.57
CA GLY A 82 12.81 10.46 12.18
C GLY A 82 11.39 10.17 12.70
N ARG A 83 10.67 11.19 13.15
CA ARG A 83 9.31 11.12 13.71
C ARG A 83 8.18 11.21 12.67
N LEU A 84 8.48 11.26 11.37
CA LEU A 84 7.46 11.32 10.32
C LEU A 84 6.70 9.99 10.23
N HIS A 85 5.37 10.10 10.12
CA HIS A 85 4.49 8.98 9.83
C HIS A 85 3.90 9.14 8.43
N PHE A 86 3.97 8.09 7.64
CA PHE A 86 3.51 8.05 6.25
C PHE A 86 2.20 7.29 6.12
N ARG A 87 1.44 7.57 5.06
CA ARG A 87 0.26 6.83 4.61
C ARG A 87 0.30 6.73 3.10
N GLY A 88 -0.12 5.61 2.53
CA GLY A 88 0.02 5.32 1.11
C GLY A 88 1.23 4.45 0.80
N PRO A 89 1.66 4.35 -0.47
CA PRO A 89 1.17 5.14 -1.61
C PRO A 89 -0.16 4.62 -2.19
N TRP A 90 -0.87 5.51 -2.88
CA TRP A 90 -2.05 5.18 -3.68
C TRP A 90 -1.90 5.75 -5.09
N PHE A 91 -2.45 5.06 -6.09
CA PHE A 91 -2.54 5.63 -7.44
C PHE A 91 -3.53 6.79 -7.49
N SER A 92 -3.34 7.68 -8.46
CA SER A 92 -4.23 8.80 -8.74
C SER A 92 -4.21 9.14 -10.22
N LEU A 93 -5.37 9.47 -10.80
CA LEU A 93 -5.51 9.93 -12.18
C LEU A 93 -5.48 11.46 -12.31
N ASP A 94 -5.79 12.17 -11.24
CA ASP A 94 -5.89 13.63 -11.20
C ASP A 94 -4.79 14.30 -10.36
N GLY A 95 -3.93 13.48 -9.73
CA GLY A 95 -2.89 13.92 -8.81
C GLY A 95 -3.40 14.53 -7.51
N LYS A 96 -4.67 14.26 -7.12
CA LYS A 96 -5.33 14.81 -5.92
C LYS A 96 -6.14 13.77 -5.17
N SER A 97 -6.89 12.93 -5.88
CA SER A 97 -7.79 11.92 -5.32
C SER A 97 -7.18 10.53 -5.42
N PRO A 98 -7.06 9.79 -4.31
CA PRO A 98 -6.52 8.43 -4.34
C PRO A 98 -7.50 7.45 -4.98
N LEU A 99 -6.96 6.50 -5.71
CA LEU A 99 -7.62 5.27 -6.11
C LEU A 99 -7.30 4.19 -5.09
N LEU A 100 -8.33 3.54 -4.56
CA LEU A 100 -8.22 2.60 -3.46
C LEU A 100 -8.47 1.17 -3.96
N PRO A 101 -7.69 0.18 -3.50
CA PRO A 101 -7.92 -1.21 -3.90
C PRO A 101 -9.37 -1.64 -3.70
N ALA A 102 -9.94 -2.31 -4.70
CA ALA A 102 -11.31 -2.81 -4.62
C ALA A 102 -11.48 -3.73 -3.41
N PRO A 103 -12.56 -3.56 -2.62
CA PRO A 103 -12.82 -4.42 -1.46
C PRO A 103 -12.92 -5.89 -1.84
N ALA A 104 -12.32 -6.79 -1.07
CA ALA A 104 -12.36 -8.22 -1.32
C ALA A 104 -13.78 -8.83 -1.25
N THR A 105 -14.73 -8.09 -0.70
CA THR A 105 -16.15 -8.46 -0.66
C THR A 105 -16.96 -7.95 -1.84
N LEU A 106 -16.37 -7.09 -2.67
CA LEU A 106 -17.00 -6.64 -3.91
C LEU A 106 -16.88 -7.73 -4.97
N ARG A 107 -18.00 -8.08 -5.59
CA ARG A 107 -18.07 -9.12 -6.64
C ARG A 107 -18.72 -8.54 -7.89
N ARG A 108 -18.36 -9.11 -9.02
CA ARG A 108 -18.95 -8.81 -10.32
C ARG A 108 -19.93 -9.90 -10.68
N LYS A 109 -21.13 -9.50 -11.04
CA LYS A 109 -22.17 -10.31 -11.63
C LYS A 109 -22.34 -9.89 -13.08
N LYS A 110 -22.31 -10.84 -14.00
CA LYS A 110 -22.62 -10.61 -15.41
C LYS A 110 -24.06 -11.04 -15.69
N HIS A 111 -24.79 -10.18 -16.37
CA HIS A 111 -26.12 -10.48 -16.88
C HIS A 111 -26.18 -10.03 -18.34
N GLY A 112 -25.95 -10.95 -19.28
CA GLY A 112 -25.74 -10.59 -20.69
C GLY A 112 -24.48 -9.75 -20.84
N ASP A 113 -24.60 -8.60 -21.48
CA ASP A 113 -23.51 -7.61 -21.66
C ASP A 113 -23.38 -6.64 -20.47
N ASP A 114 -24.37 -6.61 -19.58
CA ASP A 114 -24.36 -5.74 -18.42
C ASP A 114 -23.48 -6.29 -17.28
N THR A 115 -22.72 -5.40 -16.71
CA THR A 115 -21.87 -5.68 -15.53
C THR A 115 -22.45 -4.97 -14.32
N HIS A 116 -22.79 -5.75 -13.30
CA HIS A 116 -23.24 -5.21 -12.03
C HIS A 116 -22.30 -5.62 -10.91
N PHE A 117 -22.16 -4.77 -9.92
CA PHE A 117 -21.48 -5.15 -8.69
C PHE A 117 -22.49 -5.63 -7.66
N VAL A 118 -22.03 -6.52 -6.81
CA VAL A 118 -22.71 -6.98 -5.61
C VAL A 118 -21.73 -7.01 -4.47
N ARG A 119 -22.23 -6.85 -3.26
CA ARG A 119 -21.43 -6.87 -2.05
C ARG A 119 -21.74 -8.14 -1.26
N LEU A 120 -20.68 -8.79 -0.76
CA LEU A 120 -20.82 -9.87 0.22
C LEU A 120 -20.81 -9.28 1.61
N ASP A 121 -21.84 -9.58 2.39
CA ASP A 121 -21.95 -9.18 3.80
C ASP A 121 -22.11 -10.42 4.69
N PRO A 122 -21.87 -10.31 6.01
CA PRO A 122 -22.01 -11.43 6.93
C PRO A 122 -23.44 -11.96 6.98
N LEU A 123 -23.60 -13.29 6.93
CA LEU A 123 -24.90 -13.93 7.09
C LEU A 123 -25.32 -13.89 8.57
N GLN A 124 -26.55 -13.44 8.84
CA GLN A 124 -27.02 -13.25 10.22
C GLN A 124 -27.07 -14.57 11.01
N LYS A 125 -27.59 -15.61 10.38
CA LYS A 125 -27.65 -16.97 10.94
C LYS A 125 -26.81 -17.89 10.07
N PRO A 126 -25.70 -18.47 10.60
CA PRO A 126 -24.90 -19.42 9.85
C PRO A 126 -25.74 -20.58 9.35
N LEU A 127 -25.36 -21.11 8.20
CA LEU A 127 -26.00 -22.29 7.62
C LEU A 127 -25.83 -23.50 8.55
N PRO A 128 -26.79 -24.44 8.59
CA PRO A 128 -26.65 -25.68 9.33
C PRO A 128 -25.36 -26.41 8.92
N GLY A 129 -24.57 -26.83 9.92
CA GLY A 129 -23.30 -27.49 9.69
C GLY A 129 -22.12 -26.57 9.37
N TRP A 130 -22.31 -25.25 9.24
CA TRP A 130 -21.21 -24.30 9.06
C TRP A 130 -20.25 -24.34 10.25
N ARG A 131 -18.98 -24.55 9.98
CA ARG A 131 -17.89 -24.44 10.95
C ARG A 131 -16.77 -23.61 10.31
N SER A 132 -16.18 -22.76 11.11
CA SER A 132 -15.00 -21.97 10.76
C SER A 132 -13.93 -22.18 11.81
N GLU A 133 -12.71 -22.39 11.41
CA GLU A 133 -11.55 -22.55 12.30
C GLU A 133 -11.40 -21.37 13.27
N HIS A 134 -11.75 -20.15 12.81
CA HIS A 134 -11.65 -18.93 13.58
C HIS A 134 -13.00 -18.42 14.13
N GLY A 135 -14.07 -19.22 14.08
CA GLY A 135 -15.40 -18.81 14.54
C GLY A 135 -16.07 -17.72 13.67
N LEU A 136 -15.55 -17.49 12.46
CA LEU A 136 -16.07 -16.45 11.56
C LEU A 136 -17.41 -16.85 10.95
N GLN A 137 -18.29 -15.86 10.75
CA GLN A 137 -19.51 -16.01 9.97
C GLN A 137 -19.18 -16.04 8.47
N PRO A 138 -19.98 -16.81 7.65
CA PRO A 138 -19.82 -16.77 6.22
C PRO A 138 -20.22 -15.40 5.66
N LEU A 139 -19.51 -15.00 4.62
CA LEU A 139 -19.91 -13.88 3.78
C LEU A 139 -20.84 -14.41 2.68
N TRP A 140 -21.95 -13.75 2.47
CA TRP A 140 -23.04 -14.24 1.66
C TRP A 140 -23.61 -13.20 0.70
N TYR A 141 -24.22 -13.70 -0.36
CA TYR A 141 -25.03 -12.95 -1.31
C TYR A 141 -26.32 -13.72 -1.57
N ARG A 142 -27.45 -13.06 -1.54
CA ARG A 142 -28.76 -13.67 -1.85
C ARG A 142 -28.99 -13.68 -3.36
N GLY A 143 -28.63 -14.75 -4.02
CA GLY A 143 -28.80 -14.93 -5.46
C GLY A 143 -28.16 -16.24 -5.92
N ASN A 144 -28.49 -16.65 -7.13
CA ASN A 144 -27.96 -17.88 -7.76
C ASN A 144 -26.95 -17.55 -8.88
N ASP A 145 -26.49 -16.32 -8.95
CA ASP A 145 -25.61 -15.86 -10.01
C ASP A 145 -24.17 -16.32 -9.77
N HIS A 146 -23.46 -16.55 -10.85
CA HIS A 146 -22.01 -16.73 -10.78
C HIS A 146 -21.34 -15.36 -10.48
N LEU A 147 -20.54 -15.33 -9.43
CA LEU A 147 -19.85 -14.13 -8.99
C LEU A 147 -18.35 -14.23 -9.23
N GLU A 148 -17.80 -13.24 -9.91
CA GLU A 148 -16.35 -13.11 -10.14
C GLU A 148 -15.74 -12.09 -9.14
N ALA A 149 -14.45 -12.28 -8.82
CA ALA A 149 -13.71 -11.28 -8.04
C ALA A 149 -13.55 -9.99 -8.85
N VAL A 150 -13.70 -8.85 -8.18
CA VAL A 150 -13.41 -7.54 -8.77
C VAL A 150 -11.93 -7.23 -8.54
N ALA A 151 -11.18 -7.10 -9.63
CA ALA A 151 -9.78 -6.68 -9.61
C ALA A 151 -9.66 -5.23 -10.10
N GLY A 152 -8.93 -4.41 -9.38
CA GLY A 152 -8.72 -3.00 -9.71
C GLY A 152 -8.85 -2.09 -8.49
N TYR A 153 -9.21 -0.86 -8.77
CA TYR A 153 -9.25 0.21 -7.77
C TYR A 153 -10.56 0.97 -7.88
N LEU A 154 -11.14 1.34 -6.77
CA LEU A 154 -12.28 2.24 -6.74
C LEU A 154 -11.81 3.71 -6.68
N THR A 155 -12.55 4.58 -7.33
CA THR A 155 -12.47 6.02 -7.06
C THR A 155 -12.81 6.31 -5.60
N LEU A 156 -12.40 7.47 -5.10
CA LEU A 156 -12.70 7.86 -3.72
C LEU A 156 -14.21 7.93 -3.45
N ASP A 157 -15.00 8.39 -4.43
CA ASP A 157 -16.46 8.43 -4.35
C ASP A 157 -17.07 7.03 -4.33
N GLY A 158 -16.62 6.12 -5.21
CA GLY A 158 -17.06 4.72 -5.18
C GLY A 158 -16.70 4.01 -3.89
N MET A 159 -15.53 4.31 -3.30
CA MET A 159 -15.17 3.82 -1.98
C MET A 159 -16.08 4.42 -0.90
N ALA A 160 -16.42 5.71 -0.99
CA ALA A 160 -17.34 6.35 -0.05
C ALA A 160 -18.74 5.69 -0.08
N GLU A 161 -19.24 5.31 -1.24
CA GLU A 161 -20.49 4.54 -1.36
C GLU A 161 -20.37 3.17 -0.68
N PHE A 162 -19.29 2.43 -0.98
CA PHE A 162 -19.06 1.15 -0.33
C PHE A 162 -18.99 1.25 1.20
N LEU A 163 -18.33 2.29 1.73
CA LEU A 163 -18.21 2.52 3.17
C LEU A 163 -19.54 2.89 3.83
N ARG A 164 -20.49 3.50 3.10
CA ARG A 164 -21.88 3.75 3.59
C ARG A 164 -22.76 2.50 3.61
N GLY A 165 -22.28 1.39 3.06
CA GLY A 165 -23.05 0.14 2.96
C GLY A 165 -23.72 -0.05 1.61
N ASP A 166 -23.50 0.85 0.66
CA ASP A 166 -24.04 0.80 -0.69
C ASP A 166 -23.14 -0.03 -1.62
N VAL A 167 -23.61 -0.31 -2.82
CA VAL A 167 -22.83 -0.96 -3.88
C VAL A 167 -22.37 0.11 -4.86
N PRO A 168 -21.05 0.33 -5.02
CA PRO A 168 -20.56 1.33 -5.95
C PRO A 168 -20.93 0.95 -7.39
N PRO A 169 -21.17 1.94 -8.27
CA PRO A 169 -21.48 1.68 -9.67
C PRO A 169 -20.22 1.18 -10.42
N PRO A 170 -20.38 0.42 -11.52
CA PRO A 170 -19.26 -0.14 -12.28
C PRO A 170 -18.25 0.92 -12.77
N GLU A 171 -18.70 2.12 -13.06
CA GLU A 171 -17.89 3.26 -13.53
C GLU A 171 -16.91 3.76 -12.46
N ALA A 172 -17.17 3.47 -11.19
CA ALA A 172 -16.26 3.79 -10.10
C ALA A 172 -15.00 2.90 -10.10
N LEU A 173 -14.99 1.82 -10.90
CA LEU A 173 -13.85 0.90 -10.98
C LEU A 173 -12.84 1.34 -12.04
N VAL A 174 -11.60 1.49 -11.63
CA VAL A 174 -10.44 1.72 -12.50
C VAL A 174 -9.60 0.44 -12.56
N THR A 175 -9.41 -0.09 -13.76
CA THR A 175 -8.60 -1.30 -13.96
C THR A 175 -7.11 -1.01 -13.84
N ALA A 176 -6.31 -2.02 -13.51
CA ALA A 176 -4.86 -1.90 -13.45
C ALA A 176 -4.25 -1.45 -14.79
N GLY A 177 -4.79 -1.91 -15.93
CA GLY A 177 -4.32 -1.54 -17.26
C GLY A 177 -4.54 -0.05 -17.63
N ALA A 178 -5.49 0.62 -16.96
CA ALA A 178 -5.68 2.06 -17.09
C ALA A 178 -4.64 2.87 -16.30
N LEU A 179 -3.94 2.24 -15.34
CA LEU A 179 -2.98 2.90 -14.47
C LEU A 179 -1.54 2.65 -14.86
N TYR A 180 -1.22 1.44 -15.27
CA TYR A 180 0.15 1.06 -15.60
C TYR A 180 0.22 -0.10 -16.60
N ALA A 181 1.40 -0.28 -17.15
CA ALA A 181 1.77 -1.43 -17.96
C ALA A 181 3.17 -1.92 -17.57
N GLU A 182 3.51 -3.12 -17.99
CA GLU A 182 4.88 -3.64 -17.92
C GLU A 182 5.64 -3.27 -19.20
N ASP A 183 6.75 -2.55 -19.04
CA ASP A 183 7.72 -2.31 -20.13
C ASP A 183 8.85 -3.33 -20.00
N ARG A 184 8.92 -4.28 -20.92
CA ARG A 184 9.95 -5.34 -20.92
C ARG A 184 11.14 -4.95 -21.76
N ARG A 185 12.32 -5.01 -21.15
CA ARG A 185 13.58 -4.75 -21.81
C ARG A 185 14.53 -5.93 -21.67
N SER A 186 15.05 -6.40 -22.79
CA SER A 186 16.13 -7.38 -22.79
C SER A 186 17.46 -6.66 -22.68
N SER A 187 18.36 -7.19 -21.86
CA SER A 187 19.69 -6.67 -21.61
C SER A 187 20.69 -7.83 -21.61
N VAL A 188 21.96 -7.51 -21.77
CA VAL A 188 23.04 -8.47 -21.71
C VAL A 188 24.11 -7.96 -20.75
N ALA A 189 24.75 -8.86 -20.02
CA ALA A 189 25.90 -8.50 -19.22
C ALA A 189 27.08 -8.18 -20.12
N ILE A 190 27.81 -7.10 -19.82
CA ILE A 190 28.97 -6.63 -20.57
C ILE A 190 30.21 -6.92 -19.75
N SER A 191 31.24 -7.53 -20.40
CA SER A 191 32.56 -7.69 -19.82
C SER A 191 33.20 -6.32 -19.57
N PRO A 192 33.61 -5.98 -18.34
CA PRO A 192 34.29 -4.71 -18.07
C PRO A 192 35.62 -4.57 -18.74
N GLN A 193 36.31 -5.71 -19.04
CA GLN A 193 37.65 -5.74 -19.66
C GLN A 193 37.59 -5.57 -21.18
N HIS A 194 36.60 -6.19 -21.83
CA HIS A 194 36.52 -6.25 -23.29
C HIS A 194 35.39 -5.40 -23.89
N LEU A 195 34.49 -4.87 -23.06
CA LEU A 195 33.31 -4.12 -23.47
C LEU A 195 32.42 -4.89 -24.46
N THR A 196 32.47 -6.22 -24.41
CA THR A 196 31.68 -7.14 -25.24
C THR A 196 30.62 -7.84 -24.39
N ALA A 197 29.57 -8.32 -25.06
CA ALA A 197 28.53 -9.12 -24.40
C ALA A 197 29.15 -10.43 -23.87
N LEU A 198 28.77 -10.79 -22.64
CA LEU A 198 29.08 -12.10 -22.06
C LEU A 198 28.12 -13.14 -22.61
N GLU A 199 28.65 -14.24 -23.12
CA GLU A 199 27.87 -15.32 -23.68
C GLU A 199 26.97 -15.97 -22.62
N GLY A 200 25.72 -16.28 -22.97
CA GLY A 200 24.76 -16.91 -22.08
C GLY A 200 24.18 -15.98 -20.98
N GLN A 201 24.56 -14.70 -20.93
CA GLN A 201 24.11 -13.76 -19.89
C GLN A 201 23.09 -12.73 -20.41
N ILE A 202 22.12 -13.19 -21.17
CA ILE A 202 20.94 -12.37 -21.54
C ILE A 202 19.93 -12.45 -20.40
N PHE A 203 19.40 -11.32 -19.99
CA PHE A 203 18.36 -11.22 -18.98
C PHE A 203 17.24 -10.27 -19.43
N SER A 204 16.05 -10.44 -18.87
CA SER A 204 14.90 -9.59 -19.17
C SER A 204 14.42 -8.90 -17.90
N VAL A 205 14.24 -7.60 -18.00
CA VAL A 205 13.73 -6.76 -16.92
C VAL A 205 12.39 -6.14 -17.32
N GLY A 206 11.36 -6.39 -16.52
CA GLY A 206 10.08 -5.74 -16.65
C GLY A 206 9.99 -4.54 -15.71
N PHE A 207 9.87 -3.35 -16.27
CA PHE A 207 9.69 -2.11 -15.54
C PHE A 207 8.20 -1.77 -15.38
N LEU A 208 7.88 -1.01 -14.34
CA LEU A 208 6.55 -0.43 -14.15
C LEU A 208 6.45 0.90 -14.91
N ALA A 209 5.66 0.92 -15.96
CA ALA A 209 5.34 2.11 -16.75
C ALA A 209 3.98 2.65 -16.31
N LEU A 210 3.94 3.77 -15.60
CA LEU A 210 2.67 4.45 -15.31
C LEU A 210 2.11 5.07 -16.59
N ARG A 211 0.78 5.04 -16.74
CA ARG A 211 0.10 5.70 -17.84
C ARG A 211 0.22 7.22 -17.71
N PRO A 212 0.09 7.98 -18.81
CA PRO A 212 0.05 9.44 -18.76
C PRO A 212 -0.98 9.91 -17.73
N ASN A 213 -0.65 10.96 -16.98
CA ASN A 213 -1.45 11.57 -15.92
C ASN A 213 -1.63 10.70 -14.64
N VAL A 214 -1.05 9.49 -14.59
CA VAL A 214 -1.04 8.68 -13.37
C VAL A 214 0.11 9.12 -12.47
N SER A 215 -0.21 9.34 -11.22
CA SER A 215 0.75 9.64 -10.15
C SER A 215 0.52 8.73 -8.94
N LEU A 216 1.45 8.77 -8.00
CA LEU A 216 1.27 8.17 -6.68
C LEU A 216 1.01 9.28 -5.67
N LEU A 217 0.02 9.08 -4.81
CA LEU A 217 -0.26 9.97 -3.68
C LEU A 217 0.28 9.38 -2.39
N LEU A 218 0.76 10.26 -1.52
CA LEU A 218 1.07 9.87 -0.16
C LEU A 218 0.74 11.01 0.80
N GLU A 219 0.45 10.68 2.06
CA GLU A 219 0.35 11.62 3.16
C GLU A 219 1.50 11.44 4.14
N VAL A 220 1.92 12.54 4.74
CA VAL A 220 2.95 12.58 5.77
C VAL A 220 2.41 13.35 6.96
N ALA A 221 2.29 12.68 8.11
CA ALA A 221 2.02 13.33 9.39
C ALA A 221 3.34 13.73 10.03
N ALA A 222 3.48 15.03 10.31
CA ALA A 222 4.70 15.65 10.80
C ALA A 222 4.48 16.37 12.13
N PRO A 223 5.54 16.59 12.93
CA PRO A 223 5.48 17.48 14.07
C PRO A 223 4.98 18.89 13.68
N ALA A 224 4.26 19.54 14.57
CA ALA A 224 3.77 20.90 14.32
C ALA A 224 4.94 21.86 14.01
N GLY A 225 4.73 22.74 13.03
CA GLY A 225 5.74 23.71 12.60
C GLY A 225 6.80 23.18 11.63
N MET A 226 6.78 21.87 11.29
CA MET A 226 7.67 21.35 10.25
C MET A 226 7.17 21.78 8.87
N SER A 227 8.02 22.41 8.09
CA SER A 227 7.76 22.78 6.69
C SER A 227 8.38 21.79 5.73
N PHE A 228 7.73 21.61 4.58
CA PHE A 228 8.21 20.76 3.50
C PHE A 228 8.51 21.61 2.26
N PRO A 229 9.49 21.21 1.43
CA PRO A 229 9.66 21.82 0.13
C PRO A 229 8.40 21.60 -0.73
N GLU A 230 8.02 22.62 -1.50
CA GLU A 230 6.83 22.52 -2.38
C GLU A 230 7.00 21.48 -3.48
N GLN A 231 8.24 21.28 -3.94
CA GLN A 231 8.56 20.32 -4.99
C GLN A 231 10.02 19.86 -4.93
N GLY A 232 10.29 18.76 -5.61
CA GLY A 232 11.63 18.23 -5.75
C GLY A 232 11.69 16.99 -6.62
N ILE A 233 12.88 16.63 -7.06
CA ILE A 233 13.17 15.37 -7.74
C ILE A 233 13.76 14.42 -6.71
N ILE A 234 13.17 13.25 -6.55
CA ILE A 234 13.61 12.23 -5.61
C ILE A 234 13.86 10.89 -6.33
N ARG A 235 14.79 10.11 -5.83
CA ARG A 235 14.98 8.72 -6.28
C ARG A 235 13.91 7.82 -5.67
N LEU A 236 13.28 6.97 -6.48
CA LEU A 236 12.24 6.05 -6.03
C LEU A 236 12.41 4.67 -6.67
N GLY A 237 12.63 3.66 -5.85
CA GLY A 237 12.86 2.29 -6.31
C GLY A 237 14.31 2.03 -6.74
N GLY A 238 14.48 0.96 -7.49
CA GLY A 238 15.79 0.53 -8.03
C GLY A 238 16.21 1.30 -9.27
N GLU A 239 17.41 0.99 -9.78
CA GLU A 239 17.98 1.55 -11.02
C GLU A 239 18.04 3.08 -11.04
N ALA A 240 18.20 3.71 -9.86
CA ALA A 240 18.24 5.16 -9.68
C ALA A 240 17.08 5.92 -10.35
N ARG A 241 15.92 5.26 -10.51
CA ARG A 241 14.71 5.87 -11.08
C ARG A 241 14.26 7.07 -10.27
N GLN A 242 13.68 8.04 -10.95
CA GLN A 242 13.34 9.32 -10.35
C GLN A 242 11.87 9.67 -10.53
N VAL A 243 11.34 10.39 -9.55
CA VAL A 243 10.00 10.97 -9.59
C VAL A 243 10.05 12.45 -9.22
N HIS A 244 9.17 13.22 -9.80
CA HIS A 244 8.88 14.58 -9.36
C HIS A 244 7.89 14.52 -8.20
N LEU A 245 8.32 14.97 -7.04
CA LEU A 245 7.47 15.15 -5.85
C LEU A 245 6.93 16.57 -5.85
N ARG A 246 5.63 16.72 -5.64
CA ARG A 246 4.94 18.00 -5.49
C ARG A 246 4.03 17.98 -4.28
N ALA A 247 4.13 18.98 -3.41
CA ALA A 247 3.20 19.16 -2.30
C ALA A 247 1.80 19.52 -2.83
N LEU A 248 0.79 18.99 -2.20
CA LEU A 248 -0.60 19.34 -2.49
C LEU A 248 -1.06 20.44 -1.53
N PRO A 249 -1.95 21.34 -1.97
CA PRO A 249 -2.42 22.44 -1.13
C PRO A 249 -3.25 21.96 0.07
N ASN A 250 -3.88 20.81 -0.05
CA ASN A 250 -4.74 20.22 0.98
C ASN A 250 -4.37 18.76 1.23
N SER A 251 -4.63 18.27 2.43
CA SER A 251 -4.64 16.82 2.72
C SER A 251 -5.78 16.12 1.99
N ILE A 252 -5.71 14.80 1.88
CA ILE A 252 -6.74 13.99 1.25
C ILE A 252 -8.03 14.07 2.06
N ALA A 253 -9.15 14.35 1.40
CA ALA A 253 -10.47 14.38 2.02
C ALA A 253 -11.04 12.96 2.15
N TRP A 254 -10.62 12.25 3.18
CA TRP A 254 -11.07 10.88 3.41
C TRP A 254 -12.56 10.79 3.72
N PRO A 255 -13.29 9.82 3.12
CA PRO A 255 -14.69 9.60 3.43
C PRO A 255 -14.85 9.16 4.89
N ARG A 256 -15.84 9.73 5.56
CA ARG A 256 -16.19 9.41 6.95
C ARG A 256 -17.68 9.07 7.00
N PRO A 257 -18.04 7.80 6.87
CA PRO A 257 -19.44 7.39 6.99
C PRO A 257 -19.94 7.64 8.41
N THR A 258 -21.22 7.99 8.52
CA THR A 258 -21.88 8.10 9.82
C THR A 258 -22.05 6.69 10.39
N PRO A 259 -21.57 6.39 11.59
CA PRO A 259 -21.78 5.10 12.24
C PRO A 259 -23.28 4.76 12.32
N ARG A 260 -23.64 3.54 11.95
CA ARG A 260 -25.00 3.00 12.12
C ARG A 260 -24.93 1.87 13.14
N GLU A 261 -25.72 1.98 14.20
CA GLU A 261 -26.03 0.92 15.18
C GLU A 261 -24.91 -0.11 15.45
N GLY A 262 -23.72 0.36 15.75
CA GLY A 262 -22.73 -0.52 16.33
C GLY A 262 -22.04 -1.54 15.41
N ARG A 263 -22.23 -1.48 14.10
CA ARG A 263 -21.59 -2.39 13.15
C ARG A 263 -20.62 -1.66 12.24
N LYS A 264 -19.34 -1.94 12.42
CA LYS A 264 -18.26 -1.33 11.66
C LYS A 264 -17.59 -2.34 10.76
N LEU A 265 -17.16 -1.90 9.59
CA LEU A 265 -16.16 -2.62 8.81
C LEU A 265 -14.89 -1.79 8.73
N PHE A 266 -13.78 -2.48 8.56
CA PHE A 266 -12.49 -1.88 8.23
C PHE A 266 -12.00 -2.44 6.90
N ILE A 267 -11.54 -1.58 6.02
CA ILE A 267 -10.89 -1.96 4.77
C ILE A 267 -9.46 -1.48 4.77
N LEU A 268 -8.51 -2.39 4.47
CA LEU A 268 -7.11 -2.03 4.25
C LEU A 268 -6.96 -1.31 2.91
N THR A 269 -6.37 -0.13 2.93
CA THR A 269 -6.02 0.62 1.70
C THR A 269 -4.55 0.49 1.33
N THR A 270 -3.72 0.03 2.28
CA THR A 270 -2.32 -0.35 2.07
C THR A 270 -2.06 -1.73 2.67
N PRO A 271 -1.06 -2.50 2.18
CA PRO A 271 -0.73 -3.80 2.76
C PRO A 271 -0.32 -3.68 4.23
N ALA A 272 -0.55 -4.74 5.00
CA ALA A 272 -0.20 -4.81 6.42
C ALA A 272 0.45 -6.14 6.80
N VAL A 273 1.42 -6.10 7.70
CA VAL A 273 2.01 -7.30 8.32
C VAL A 273 1.57 -7.33 9.77
N PHE A 274 0.78 -8.33 10.13
CA PHE A 274 0.28 -8.51 11.49
C PHE A 274 0.99 -9.67 12.19
N ALA A 275 1.13 -9.57 13.51
CA ALA A 275 1.71 -10.64 14.32
C ALA A 275 0.92 -11.95 14.23
N ASP A 276 -0.42 -11.87 14.21
CA ASP A 276 -1.33 -13.01 14.04
C ASP A 276 -1.51 -13.45 12.57
N GLY A 277 -0.71 -12.92 11.65
CA GLY A 277 -0.72 -13.25 10.23
C GLY A 277 -1.83 -12.55 9.44
N TRP A 278 -3.08 -12.97 9.58
CA TRP A 278 -4.17 -12.50 8.72
C TRP A 278 -4.98 -11.32 9.29
N LYS A 279 -4.86 -11.00 10.56
CA LYS A 279 -5.59 -9.92 11.24
C LYS A 279 -4.73 -9.22 12.29
N PRO A 280 -5.10 -7.99 12.71
CA PRO A 280 -4.54 -7.39 13.91
C PRO A 280 -4.85 -8.22 15.17
N SER A 281 -3.90 -8.35 16.09
CA SER A 281 -4.06 -9.13 17.32
C SER A 281 -5.20 -8.61 18.20
N ALA A 282 -5.36 -7.29 18.26
CA ALA A 282 -6.43 -6.64 19.03
C ALA A 282 -7.82 -6.72 18.37
N LEU A 283 -7.93 -7.23 17.13
CA LEU A 283 -9.20 -7.28 16.40
C LEU A 283 -9.87 -8.65 16.51
N SER A 284 -11.15 -8.65 16.92
CA SER A 284 -12.01 -9.84 16.93
C SER A 284 -13.11 -9.70 15.86
N PRO A 285 -12.81 -10.01 14.58
CA PRO A 285 -13.77 -9.83 13.51
C PRO A 285 -14.90 -10.88 13.60
N ARG A 286 -16.12 -10.46 13.26
CA ARG A 286 -17.28 -11.33 13.08
C ARG A 286 -17.21 -12.12 11.78
N ALA A 287 -16.72 -11.47 10.74
CA ALA A 287 -16.43 -12.04 9.44
C ALA A 287 -15.25 -11.30 8.81
N ALA A 288 -14.57 -11.90 7.85
CA ALA A 288 -13.49 -11.26 7.12
C ALA A 288 -13.38 -11.78 5.69
N ALA A 289 -12.97 -10.92 4.77
CA ALA A 289 -12.53 -11.27 3.44
C ALA A 289 -11.07 -10.86 3.29
N VAL A 290 -10.17 -11.82 3.40
CA VAL A 290 -8.73 -11.59 3.34
C VAL A 290 -8.17 -12.29 2.11
N PRO A 291 -7.66 -11.55 1.11
CA PRO A 291 -7.00 -12.13 -0.05
C PRO A 291 -5.74 -12.91 0.35
N ALA A 292 -5.25 -13.75 -0.55
CA ALA A 292 -4.01 -14.48 -0.34
C ALA A 292 -2.86 -13.54 0.03
N PRO A 293 -1.98 -13.92 0.97
CA PRO A 293 -0.90 -13.06 1.40
C PRO A 293 0.10 -12.79 0.28
N THR A 294 0.71 -11.61 0.30
CA THR A 294 1.76 -11.23 -0.64
C THR A 294 3.10 -11.15 0.08
N PRO A 295 4.17 -11.76 -0.47
CA PRO A 295 5.49 -11.61 0.11
C PRO A 295 5.96 -10.16 -0.03
N VAL A 296 6.43 -9.58 1.07
CA VAL A 296 7.02 -8.25 1.12
C VAL A 296 8.44 -8.35 1.66
N SER A 297 9.35 -7.70 0.98
CA SER A 297 10.74 -7.59 1.33
C SER A 297 11.23 -6.21 0.90
N GLY A 298 12.51 -5.95 0.98
CA GLY A 298 13.11 -4.71 0.53
C GLY A 298 14.60 -4.74 0.78
N TRP A 299 15.23 -3.59 0.58
CA TRP A 299 16.65 -3.42 0.81
C TRP A 299 16.90 -2.58 2.04
N ASP A 300 17.76 -3.03 2.93
CA ASP A 300 18.22 -2.26 4.09
C ASP A 300 19.47 -1.46 3.69
N MET A 301 19.29 -0.17 3.46
CA MET A 301 20.37 0.71 3.05
C MET A 301 21.47 0.85 4.12
N ALA A 302 21.09 0.79 5.39
CA ALA A 302 22.04 0.92 6.50
C ALA A 302 22.90 -0.33 6.63
N ARG A 303 22.32 -1.54 6.46
CA ARG A 303 23.03 -2.82 6.55
C ARG A 303 23.61 -3.30 5.23
N GLY A 304 23.21 -2.69 4.10
CA GLY A 304 23.69 -3.06 2.77
C GLY A 304 23.21 -4.44 2.31
N GLY A 305 22.01 -4.87 2.68
CA GLY A 305 21.48 -6.20 2.41
C GLY A 305 19.96 -6.26 2.27
N PRO A 306 19.43 -7.42 1.84
CA PRO A 306 17.98 -7.62 1.77
C PRO A 306 17.38 -7.67 3.18
N LYS A 307 16.19 -7.10 3.33
CA LYS A 307 15.37 -7.28 4.52
C LYS A 307 14.77 -8.69 4.53
N PRO A 308 14.46 -9.25 5.71
CA PRO A 308 13.71 -10.50 5.80
C PRO A 308 12.41 -10.42 5.02
N THR A 309 12.07 -11.50 4.30
CA THR A 309 10.77 -11.61 3.63
C THR A 309 9.70 -11.86 4.67
N ARG A 310 8.62 -11.08 4.60
CA ARG A 310 7.42 -11.24 5.42
C ARG A 310 6.21 -11.39 4.50
N PHE A 311 5.11 -11.92 5.04
CA PHE A 311 3.87 -12.07 4.31
C PHE A 311 2.89 -11.00 4.79
N ALA A 312 2.48 -10.13 3.86
CA ALA A 312 1.54 -9.07 4.15
C ALA A 312 0.12 -9.46 3.72
N VAL A 313 -0.85 -9.08 4.51
CA VAL A 313 -2.25 -9.02 4.09
C VAL A 313 -2.36 -7.94 3.03
N GLN A 314 -2.99 -8.28 1.90
CA GLN A 314 -3.14 -7.34 0.80
C GLN A 314 -4.13 -6.22 1.13
N ALA A 315 -3.90 -5.06 0.56
CA ALA A 315 -4.89 -4.00 0.50
C ALA A 315 -6.16 -4.49 -0.22
N GLY A 316 -7.32 -4.00 0.22
CA GLY A 316 -8.63 -4.53 -0.17
C GLY A 316 -9.20 -5.57 0.81
N ALA A 317 -8.41 -6.07 1.76
CA ALA A 317 -8.93 -6.92 2.83
C ALA A 317 -9.99 -6.17 3.66
N VAL A 318 -11.09 -6.87 3.99
CA VAL A 318 -12.24 -6.32 4.71
C VAL A 318 -12.49 -7.12 5.98
N TYR A 319 -12.66 -6.43 7.10
CA TYR A 319 -12.97 -7.00 8.41
C TYR A 319 -14.26 -6.42 8.93
N PHE A 320 -15.19 -7.28 9.32
CA PHE A 320 -16.48 -6.92 9.86
C PHE A 320 -16.47 -7.12 11.38
N VAL A 321 -16.78 -6.07 12.13
CA VAL A 321 -16.83 -6.12 13.59
C VAL A 321 -18.18 -5.64 14.09
N ASN A 322 -18.65 -6.23 15.20
CA ASN A 322 -19.72 -5.64 15.96
C ASN A 322 -19.12 -4.48 16.76
N ASP A 323 -19.88 -3.40 16.92
CA ASP A 323 -19.42 -2.28 17.69
C ASP A 323 -19.13 -2.72 19.13
N THR A 324 -17.87 -2.75 19.39
CA THR A 324 -17.39 -2.61 20.75
C THR A 324 -16.48 -1.39 20.71
N THR A 325 -16.51 -0.59 21.71
CA THR A 325 -15.69 0.60 21.92
C THR A 325 -14.18 0.36 21.73
N ALA A 326 -13.75 -0.89 21.61
CA ALA A 326 -12.38 -1.32 21.40
C ALA A 326 -11.96 -1.47 19.91
N ALA A 327 -12.92 -1.57 18.96
CA ALA A 327 -12.60 -1.73 17.55
C ALA A 327 -12.38 -0.35 16.90
N SER A 328 -11.13 0.02 16.71
CA SER A 328 -10.74 1.27 16.05
C SER A 328 -9.69 1.01 14.97
N ALA A 329 -9.48 1.98 14.09
CA ALA A 329 -8.40 1.95 13.10
C ALA A 329 -7.00 1.84 13.75
N GLU A 330 -6.86 2.18 15.03
CA GLU A 330 -5.63 2.00 15.79
C GLU A 330 -5.22 0.53 15.93
N ALA A 331 -6.18 -0.41 15.94
CA ALA A 331 -5.87 -1.84 15.96
C ALA A 331 -5.04 -2.30 14.75
N PHE A 332 -5.14 -1.59 13.63
CA PHE A 332 -4.38 -1.90 12.41
C PHE A 332 -2.97 -1.32 12.41
N ARG A 333 -2.60 -0.58 13.43
CA ARG A 333 -1.24 -0.07 13.63
C ARG A 333 -0.36 -1.05 14.43
N ASP A 334 -0.68 -2.33 14.33
CA ASP A 334 0.08 -3.43 14.92
C ASP A 334 1.31 -3.72 14.03
N GLY A 335 2.48 -3.24 14.45
CA GLY A 335 3.74 -3.53 13.78
C GLY A 335 4.64 -2.33 13.49
N GLU A 336 5.91 -2.62 13.21
CA GLU A 336 6.96 -1.61 12.98
C GLU A 336 6.76 -0.79 11.71
N ASP A 337 6.03 -1.32 10.72
CA ASP A 337 5.87 -0.70 9.40
C ASP A 337 4.75 0.34 9.33
N THR A 338 4.00 0.56 10.39
CA THR A 338 2.91 1.53 10.42
C THR A 338 3.41 2.97 10.24
N ALA A 339 4.59 3.29 10.77
CA ALA A 339 5.22 4.59 10.58
C ALA A 339 5.64 4.84 9.12
N VAL A 340 5.74 3.81 8.28
CA VAL A 340 6.09 3.92 6.86
C VAL A 340 4.89 3.71 5.93
N GLY A 341 3.67 3.61 6.46
CA GLY A 341 2.43 3.60 5.69
C GLY A 341 1.75 2.24 5.53
N ALA A 342 2.25 1.19 6.18
CA ALA A 342 1.56 -0.09 6.22
C ALA A 342 0.30 0.00 7.10
N GLY A 343 -0.73 -0.77 6.76
CA GLY A 343 -1.92 -0.93 7.59
C GLY A 343 -2.87 0.27 7.61
N HIS A 344 -2.80 1.17 6.62
CA HIS A 344 -3.80 2.24 6.53
C HIS A 344 -5.18 1.65 6.22
N THR A 345 -6.17 2.07 7.00
CA THR A 345 -7.55 1.59 6.91
C THR A 345 -8.55 2.72 6.78
N LEU A 346 -9.68 2.40 6.15
CA LEU A 346 -10.89 3.20 6.22
C LEU A 346 -11.97 2.44 6.99
N GLU A 347 -12.79 3.21 7.68
CA GLU A 347 -13.93 2.71 8.46
C GLU A 347 -15.20 2.87 7.66
N GLY A 348 -16.07 1.86 7.68
CA GLY A 348 -17.37 1.88 7.05
C GLY A 348 -18.42 1.17 7.90
N VAL A 349 -19.63 1.04 7.34
CA VAL A 349 -20.77 0.37 7.96
C VAL A 349 -21.19 -0.87 7.17
N TRP A 350 -21.85 -1.80 7.84
CA TRP A 350 -22.37 -3.01 7.20
C TRP A 350 -23.67 -3.47 7.85
N ASN A 351 -24.42 -4.30 7.13
CA ASN A 351 -25.62 -4.95 7.60
C ASN A 351 -25.54 -6.45 7.37
N TYR A 352 -26.32 -7.22 8.11
CA TYR A 352 -26.49 -8.64 7.83
C TYR A 352 -27.30 -8.86 6.55
N VAL A 353 -26.96 -9.94 5.84
CA VAL A 353 -27.73 -10.47 4.71
C VAL A 353 -28.83 -11.41 5.21
#